data_f18540a18ca13f3f3d0ca571c39be90d
#
_entry.id   f18540a18ca13f3f3d0ca571c39be90d
#
_cell.length_a   1.000
_cell.length_b   1.000
_cell.length_c   1.000
_cell.angle_alpha   90.00
_cell.angle_beta   90.00
_cell.angle_gamma   90.00
#
_symmetry.space_group_name_H-M   'P 1'
#
loop_
_entity.id
_entity.type
_entity.pdbx_description
1 polymer ?
#
loop_
_entity_poly.entity_id
_entity_poly.type
_entity_poly.pdbx_seq_one_letter_code
_entity_poly.pdbx_strand_id
1 'polypeptide(L)'
;IMATGGYAANLQMVVDTNVYWSSDYLSTSTKTTNRSSLKGDGITMAQAVGADVTGMGYTQMMPISWIDDGNLAFGGGNYAIYINPTTGKRFVDETSERDVLSLAEFRNGIEHNGTKGVFIELANASSKIPGPYLYGNEDVEWRQYVRTVDQLAELFASLGLETDADTVRATIENYDKAVMAGEQPEGVKKTNPNALIGYAEKDESGNYLPETYKLDGVELRVRFMAPSTHH
;
A
#
# COMPACT_ATOMS: atom_id res chain seq x y z
N ILE A 1 7.36 32.19 -19.74
CA ILE A 1 6.62 30.95 -19.39
C ILE A 1 7.51 30.15 -18.48
N MET A 2 7.04 29.85 -17.27
CA MET A 2 7.71 28.93 -16.35
C MET A 2 7.14 27.52 -16.53
N ALA A 3 8.02 26.56 -16.77
CA ALA A 3 7.67 25.16 -16.97
C ALA A 3 8.72 24.25 -16.27
N THR A 4 9.06 24.62 -15.03
CA THR A 4 10.18 24.05 -14.28
C THR A 4 9.83 22.84 -13.43
N GLY A 5 8.58 22.39 -13.51
CA GLY A 5 8.03 21.35 -12.62
C GLY A 5 7.65 21.90 -11.24
N GLY A 6 7.28 20.99 -10.35
CA GLY A 6 6.86 21.28 -9.00
C GLY A 6 7.99 21.25 -7.96
N TYR A 7 7.61 21.06 -6.69
CA TYR A 7 8.54 21.07 -5.55
C TYR A 7 8.50 19.78 -4.71
N ALA A 8 7.80 18.76 -5.16
CA ALA A 8 7.50 17.58 -4.37
C ALA A 8 8.70 16.72 -3.93
N ALA A 9 9.87 16.90 -4.54
CA ALA A 9 11.11 16.28 -4.06
C ALA A 9 11.92 17.20 -3.11
N ASN A 10 11.42 18.40 -2.82
CA ASN A 10 11.94 19.26 -1.75
C ASN A 10 11.07 19.06 -0.50
N LEU A 11 11.34 18.01 0.26
CA LEU A 11 10.51 17.65 1.41
C LEU A 11 10.47 18.74 2.49
N GLN A 12 11.51 19.57 2.60
CA GLN A 12 11.44 20.72 3.49
C GLN A 12 10.36 21.70 3.02
N MET A 13 10.33 22.04 1.74
CA MET A 13 9.31 22.94 1.18
C MET A 13 7.89 22.33 1.28
N VAL A 14 7.78 21.01 1.07
CA VAL A 14 6.50 20.27 1.24
C VAL A 14 6.01 20.38 2.68
N VAL A 15 6.87 20.16 3.67
CA VAL A 15 6.52 20.23 5.10
C VAL A 15 6.20 21.67 5.51
N ASP A 16 7.01 22.66 5.09
CA ASP A 16 6.85 24.06 5.47
C ASP A 16 5.55 24.67 4.93
N THR A 17 5.08 24.18 3.79
CA THR A 17 3.83 24.66 3.17
C THR A 17 2.62 23.82 3.51
N ASN A 18 2.80 22.62 4.09
CA ASN A 18 1.74 21.66 4.34
C ASN A 18 0.60 22.24 5.22
N VAL A 19 -0.63 22.05 4.76
CA VAL A 19 -1.83 22.48 5.49
C VAL A 19 -2.80 21.33 5.81
N TYR A 20 -2.53 20.13 5.30
CA TYR A 20 -3.48 19.02 5.37
C TYR A 20 -3.01 17.87 6.27
N TRP A 21 -1.76 17.39 6.10
CA TRP A 21 -1.25 16.23 6.82
C TRP A 21 -0.71 16.61 8.19
N SER A 22 -0.99 15.77 9.19
CA SER A 22 -0.36 15.90 10.51
C SER A 22 1.17 15.77 10.41
N SER A 23 1.90 16.51 11.22
CA SER A 23 3.34 16.36 11.39
C SER A 23 3.75 14.98 11.93
N ASP A 24 2.81 14.23 12.50
CA ASP A 24 3.06 12.83 12.90
C ASP A 24 3.24 11.92 11.69
N TYR A 25 2.71 12.30 10.53
CA TYR A 25 2.72 11.52 9.30
C TYR A 25 3.70 12.07 8.26
N LEU A 26 3.58 13.36 7.95
CA LEU A 26 4.42 14.04 6.95
C LEU A 26 5.61 14.73 7.63
N SER A 27 6.81 14.36 7.23
CA SER A 27 8.08 14.94 7.69
C SER A 27 9.09 15.00 6.57
N THR A 28 10.25 15.60 6.83
CA THR A 28 11.37 15.64 5.86
C THR A 28 12.00 14.26 5.58
N SER A 29 11.67 13.23 6.38
CA SER A 29 12.06 11.84 6.13
C SER A 29 11.05 11.05 5.31
N THR A 30 9.85 11.59 5.06
CA THR A 30 8.86 10.97 4.20
C THR A 30 9.43 10.73 2.80
N LYS A 31 9.21 9.57 2.24
CA LYS A 31 9.67 9.25 0.88
C LYS A 31 8.83 9.97 -0.18
N THR A 32 9.30 9.98 -1.42
CA THR A 32 8.60 10.62 -2.54
C THR A 32 8.68 9.78 -3.80
N THR A 33 7.58 9.72 -4.55
CA THR A 33 7.56 9.12 -5.91
C THR A 33 8.17 10.06 -6.95
N ASN A 34 8.50 11.29 -6.58
CA ASN A 34 8.91 12.33 -7.52
C ASN A 34 10.39 12.26 -7.84
N ARG A 35 10.74 12.69 -9.04
CA ARG A 35 12.15 12.81 -9.44
C ARG A 35 12.87 13.82 -8.57
N SER A 36 14.09 13.52 -8.17
CA SER A 36 14.93 14.34 -7.30
C SER A 36 15.19 15.77 -7.81
N SER A 37 14.96 16.03 -9.10
CA SER A 37 15.07 17.37 -9.71
C SER A 37 13.88 18.30 -9.43
N LEU A 38 12.77 17.81 -8.89
CA LEU A 38 11.59 18.63 -8.61
C LEU A 38 11.72 19.36 -7.27
N LYS A 39 12.57 20.37 -7.24
CA LYS A 39 12.97 21.09 -6.02
C LYS A 39 12.23 22.42 -5.78
N GLY A 40 11.37 22.84 -6.72
CA GLY A 40 10.65 24.12 -6.60
C GLY A 40 11.45 25.33 -7.08
N ASP A 41 12.48 25.15 -7.89
CA ASP A 41 13.36 26.22 -8.34
C ASP A 41 12.60 27.36 -9.00
N GLY A 42 11.62 27.07 -9.87
CA GLY A 42 10.81 28.09 -10.52
C GLY A 42 9.96 28.88 -9.54
N ILE A 43 9.41 28.23 -8.52
CA ILE A 43 8.65 28.91 -7.45
C ILE A 43 9.58 29.87 -6.70
N THR A 44 10.74 29.40 -6.27
CA THR A 44 11.74 30.19 -5.56
C THR A 44 12.23 31.38 -6.38
N MET A 45 12.51 31.16 -7.69
CA MET A 45 12.92 32.23 -8.60
C MET A 45 11.82 33.30 -8.80
N ALA A 46 10.57 32.88 -8.93
CA ALA A 46 9.45 33.81 -9.09
C ALA A 46 9.22 34.63 -7.82
N GLN A 47 9.26 34.02 -6.66
CA GLN A 47 9.15 34.70 -5.37
C GLN A 47 10.29 35.72 -5.16
N ALA A 48 11.51 35.42 -5.60
CA ALA A 48 12.65 36.31 -5.52
C ALA A 48 12.46 37.63 -6.28
N VAL A 49 11.57 37.68 -7.27
CA VAL A 49 11.21 38.88 -8.02
C VAL A 49 9.82 39.46 -7.65
N GLY A 50 9.26 39.01 -6.52
CA GLY A 50 8.03 39.57 -5.95
C GLY A 50 6.74 38.87 -6.41
N ALA A 51 6.81 37.72 -7.07
CA ALA A 51 5.62 36.95 -7.36
C ALA A 51 5.04 36.31 -6.09
N ASP A 52 3.73 36.21 -6.02
CA ASP A 52 3.00 35.50 -4.99
C ASP A 52 2.73 34.06 -5.41
N VAL A 53 2.38 33.20 -4.45
CA VAL A 53 2.04 31.79 -4.65
C VAL A 53 0.66 31.47 -4.09
N THR A 54 -0.03 30.55 -4.76
CA THR A 54 -1.32 30.05 -4.31
C THR A 54 -1.40 28.54 -4.50
N GLY A 55 -2.25 27.86 -3.72
CA GLY A 55 -2.46 26.42 -3.84
C GLY A 55 -1.31 25.57 -3.26
N MET A 56 -0.38 26.16 -2.53
CA MET A 56 0.66 25.42 -1.82
C MET A 56 0.07 24.65 -0.65
N GLY A 57 0.68 23.49 -0.33
CA GLY A 57 0.39 22.77 0.92
C GLY A 57 -0.62 21.62 0.82
N TYR A 58 -1.22 21.39 -0.33
CA TYR A 58 -2.10 20.25 -0.57
C TYR A 58 -1.32 19.09 -1.20
N THR A 59 -0.42 18.50 -0.41
CA THR A 59 0.37 17.38 -0.86
C THR A 59 -0.48 16.13 -0.98
N GLN A 60 -0.51 15.52 -2.17
CA GLN A 60 -1.07 14.19 -2.34
C GLN A 60 -0.12 13.14 -1.78
N MET A 61 -0.66 12.13 -1.13
CA MET A 61 0.07 10.91 -0.81
C MET A 61 -0.22 9.82 -1.83
N MET A 62 0.80 9.02 -2.11
CA MET A 62 0.69 7.78 -2.87
C MET A 62 0.70 6.61 -1.89
N PRO A 63 -0.41 5.87 -1.74
CA PRO A 63 -0.53 4.84 -0.71
C PRO A 63 0.32 3.58 -0.98
N ILE A 64 0.75 3.36 -2.20
CA ILE A 64 1.39 2.13 -2.64
C ILE A 64 2.80 2.39 -3.16
N SER A 65 3.72 2.71 -2.26
CA SER A 65 5.11 2.99 -2.58
C SER A 65 6.04 2.03 -1.86
N TRP A 66 7.20 1.74 -2.49
CA TRP A 66 8.23 0.94 -1.85
C TRP A 66 8.84 1.69 -0.67
N ILE A 67 9.07 0.97 0.42
CA ILE A 67 9.46 1.57 1.70
C ILE A 67 10.89 2.10 1.72
N ASP A 68 11.76 1.60 0.86
CA ASP A 68 13.18 1.98 0.79
C ASP A 68 13.44 3.22 -0.07
N ASP A 69 12.81 3.33 -1.23
CA ASP A 69 13.07 4.41 -2.19
C ASP A 69 11.88 5.35 -2.47
N GLY A 70 10.68 4.98 -2.01
CA GLY A 70 9.45 5.76 -2.22
C GLY A 70 8.86 5.68 -3.61
N ASN A 71 9.46 4.90 -4.52
CA ASN A 71 8.92 4.72 -5.86
C ASN A 71 7.59 3.98 -5.84
N LEU A 72 6.76 4.26 -6.84
CA LEU A 72 5.45 3.63 -6.98
C LEU A 72 5.58 2.11 -7.13
N ALA A 73 4.91 1.37 -6.24
CA ALA A 73 4.93 -0.08 -6.23
C ALA A 73 3.85 -0.72 -7.12
N PHE A 74 2.88 0.02 -7.57
CA PHE A 74 1.66 -0.46 -8.20
C PHE A 74 0.92 -1.51 -7.36
N GLY A 75 -0.13 -1.09 -6.69
CA GLY A 75 -0.98 -1.96 -5.89
C GLY A 75 -2.15 -2.51 -6.69
N GLY A 76 -2.70 -3.55 -6.15
CA GLY A 76 -3.89 -4.18 -6.69
C GLY A 76 -5.04 -4.13 -5.70
N GLY A 77 -5.56 -2.95 -5.34
CA GLY A 77 -6.66 -2.83 -4.39
C GLY A 77 -7.85 -3.76 -4.69
N ASN A 78 -8.06 -4.10 -5.96
CA ASN A 78 -9.05 -5.09 -6.39
C ASN A 78 -8.59 -6.55 -6.22
N TYR A 79 -7.28 -6.79 -6.08
CA TYR A 79 -6.69 -8.14 -6.07
C TYR A 79 -5.96 -8.46 -4.77
N ALA A 80 -5.94 -7.53 -3.83
CA ALA A 80 -5.16 -7.63 -2.60
C ALA A 80 -5.98 -7.20 -1.39
N ILE A 81 -5.51 -7.59 -0.22
CA ILE A 81 -5.96 -7.06 1.07
C ILE A 81 -4.79 -6.41 1.80
N TYR A 82 -5.08 -5.37 2.59
CA TYR A 82 -4.08 -4.63 3.36
C TYR A 82 -4.18 -5.03 4.83
N ILE A 83 -3.07 -5.52 5.36
CA ILE A 83 -2.96 -6.08 6.70
C ILE A 83 -2.13 -5.16 7.58
N ASN A 84 -2.67 -4.88 8.76
CA ASN A 84 -1.95 -4.21 9.84
C ASN A 84 -0.86 -5.16 10.38
N PRO A 85 0.43 -4.77 10.34
CA PRO A 85 1.53 -5.65 10.72
C PRO A 85 1.56 -6.03 12.20
N THR A 86 0.83 -5.30 13.05
CA THR A 86 0.75 -5.60 14.49
C THR A 86 -0.42 -6.52 14.82
N THR A 87 -1.58 -6.33 14.17
CA THR A 87 -2.80 -7.04 14.54
C THR A 87 -3.13 -8.21 13.61
N GLY A 88 -2.50 -8.34 12.46
CA GLY A 88 -2.82 -9.35 11.45
C GLY A 88 -4.17 -9.17 10.76
N LYS A 89 -4.84 -8.05 10.95
CA LYS A 89 -6.19 -7.79 10.45
C LYS A 89 -6.21 -6.77 9.33
N ARG A 90 -7.20 -6.87 8.44
CA ARG A 90 -7.52 -5.82 7.48
C ARG A 90 -7.92 -4.53 8.21
N PHE A 91 -7.54 -3.38 7.67
CA PHE A 91 -7.77 -2.09 8.33
C PHE A 91 -8.44 -1.03 7.44
N VAL A 92 -8.60 -1.28 6.14
CA VAL A 92 -9.15 -0.30 5.20
C VAL A 92 -9.89 -0.99 4.05
N ASP A 93 -10.79 -0.28 3.36
CA ASP A 93 -11.24 -0.65 2.02
C ASP A 93 -10.14 -0.30 1.03
N GLU A 94 -9.49 -1.29 0.48
CA GLU A 94 -8.33 -1.17 -0.41
C GLU A 94 -8.68 -0.51 -1.76
N THR A 95 -9.95 -0.25 -2.01
CA THR A 95 -10.45 0.46 -3.19
C THR A 95 -10.78 1.93 -2.93
N SER A 96 -10.51 2.41 -1.71
CA SER A 96 -10.73 3.79 -1.31
C SER A 96 -9.81 4.78 -2.05
N GLU A 97 -10.14 6.06 -1.94
CA GLU A 97 -9.33 7.15 -2.47
C GLU A 97 -7.96 7.22 -1.77
N ARG A 98 -6.98 7.81 -2.46
CA ARG A 98 -5.57 7.81 -2.02
C ARG A 98 -5.32 8.43 -0.66
N ASP A 99 -6.02 9.50 -0.34
CA ASP A 99 -5.92 10.19 0.95
C ASP A 99 -6.50 9.34 2.09
N VAL A 100 -7.62 8.67 1.86
CA VAL A 100 -8.23 7.73 2.80
C VAL A 100 -7.30 6.54 3.06
N LEU A 101 -6.73 5.95 1.99
CA LEU A 101 -5.76 4.86 2.10
C LEU A 101 -4.53 5.29 2.89
N SER A 102 -3.87 6.36 2.47
CA SER A 102 -2.64 6.84 3.11
C SER A 102 -2.85 7.20 4.58
N LEU A 103 -3.98 7.80 4.93
CA LEU A 103 -4.32 8.10 6.33
C LEU A 103 -4.53 6.82 7.15
N ALA A 104 -5.20 5.82 6.56
CA ALA A 104 -5.40 4.53 7.21
C ALA A 104 -4.07 3.79 7.42
N GLU A 105 -3.17 3.83 6.43
CA GLU A 105 -1.84 3.23 6.48
C GLU A 105 -0.97 3.89 7.56
N PHE A 106 -0.94 5.22 7.64
CA PHE A 106 -0.24 5.91 8.73
C PHE A 106 -0.76 5.54 10.12
N ARG A 107 -2.06 5.31 10.26
CA ARG A 107 -2.69 4.97 11.55
C ARG A 107 -2.55 3.50 11.95
N ASN A 108 -2.39 2.61 10.99
CA ASN A 108 -2.41 1.16 11.20
C ASN A 108 -1.10 0.46 10.83
N GLY A 109 -0.21 1.13 10.12
CA GLY A 109 1.11 0.63 9.79
C GLY A 109 2.11 0.84 10.92
N ILE A 110 3.26 0.21 10.76
CA ILE A 110 4.43 0.38 11.65
C ILE A 110 5.41 1.39 11.07
N GLU A 111 6.43 1.73 11.86
CA GLU A 111 7.61 2.43 11.37
C GLU A 111 8.74 1.43 11.12
N HIS A 112 9.35 1.49 9.94
CA HIS A 112 10.53 0.71 9.59
C HIS A 112 11.59 1.60 8.94
N ASN A 113 12.79 1.64 9.53
CA ASN A 113 13.93 2.44 9.06
C ASN A 113 13.55 3.91 8.74
N GLY A 114 12.74 4.52 9.60
CA GLY A 114 12.27 5.91 9.46
C GLY A 114 11.13 6.11 8.46
N THR A 115 10.67 5.05 7.79
CA THR A 115 9.47 5.08 6.94
C THR A 115 8.26 4.73 7.79
N LYS A 116 7.29 5.64 7.87
CA LYS A 116 6.04 5.47 8.63
C LYS A 116 4.93 4.90 7.77
N GLY A 117 3.97 4.24 8.42
CA GLY A 117 2.80 3.70 7.75
C GLY A 117 3.07 2.43 6.95
N VAL A 118 4.12 1.68 7.30
CA VAL A 118 4.46 0.41 6.62
C VAL A 118 3.40 -0.63 6.93
N PHE A 119 2.77 -1.15 5.89
CA PHE A 119 1.74 -2.18 5.97
C PHE A 119 2.09 -3.39 5.08
N ILE A 120 1.36 -4.48 5.28
CA ILE A 120 1.50 -5.70 4.49
C ILE A 120 0.35 -5.75 3.46
N GLU A 121 0.68 -5.84 2.18
CA GLU A 121 -0.27 -6.21 1.14
C GLU A 121 -0.17 -7.69 0.86
N LEU A 122 -1.31 -8.39 0.88
CA LEU A 122 -1.42 -9.80 0.52
C LEU A 122 -2.29 -9.96 -0.73
N ALA A 123 -1.78 -10.70 -1.69
CA ALA A 123 -2.50 -11.09 -2.90
C ALA A 123 -2.17 -12.54 -3.27
N ASN A 124 -3.04 -13.20 -4.02
CA ASN A 124 -2.69 -14.45 -4.68
C ASN A 124 -1.52 -14.20 -5.65
N ALA A 125 -0.45 -14.98 -5.58
CA ALA A 125 0.73 -14.78 -6.42
C ALA A 125 0.43 -14.96 -7.93
N SER A 126 -0.61 -15.71 -8.27
CA SER A 126 -1.08 -15.87 -9.65
C SER A 126 -1.91 -14.68 -10.16
N SER A 127 -2.35 -13.78 -9.28
CA SER A 127 -3.12 -12.61 -9.67
C SER A 127 -2.31 -11.68 -10.56
N LYS A 128 -2.89 -11.29 -11.68
CA LYS A 128 -2.27 -10.34 -12.62
C LYS A 128 -2.44 -8.92 -12.08
N ILE A 129 -1.64 -8.54 -11.10
CA ILE A 129 -1.56 -7.15 -10.65
C ILE A 129 -0.92 -6.34 -11.79
N PRO A 130 -1.59 -5.30 -12.30
CA PRO A 130 -1.02 -4.47 -13.36
C PRO A 130 0.22 -3.73 -12.86
N GLY A 131 1.28 -3.69 -13.64
CA GLY A 131 2.41 -2.81 -13.39
C GLY A 131 3.76 -3.39 -13.80
N PRO A 132 4.67 -2.53 -14.29
CA PRO A 132 6.00 -2.93 -14.76
C PRO A 132 7.00 -3.21 -13.63
N TYR A 133 6.62 -2.96 -12.35
CA TYR A 133 7.51 -3.02 -11.20
C TYR A 133 7.30 -4.26 -10.33
N LEU A 134 6.74 -5.32 -10.90
CA LEU A 134 6.65 -6.62 -10.24
C LEU A 134 7.97 -7.36 -10.41
N TYR A 135 8.51 -7.84 -9.31
CA TYR A 135 9.75 -8.63 -9.28
C TYR A 135 9.54 -10.11 -9.62
N GLY A 136 8.45 -10.45 -10.32
CA GLY A 136 8.08 -11.84 -10.56
C GLY A 136 7.74 -12.54 -9.24
N ASN A 137 8.34 -13.73 -9.03
CA ASN A 137 8.21 -14.51 -7.79
C ASN A 137 9.51 -14.52 -6.98
N GLU A 138 10.44 -13.61 -7.25
CA GLU A 138 11.69 -13.51 -6.51
C GLU A 138 11.48 -12.76 -5.19
N ASP A 139 12.18 -13.20 -4.14
CA ASP A 139 12.22 -12.46 -2.89
C ASP A 139 13.08 -11.20 -3.06
N VAL A 140 12.56 -10.06 -2.62
CA VAL A 140 13.27 -8.80 -2.54
C VAL A 140 13.06 -8.23 -1.14
N GLU A 141 14.15 -8.10 -0.40
CA GLU A 141 14.14 -7.75 1.02
C GLU A 141 13.31 -6.48 1.28
N TRP A 142 12.36 -6.57 2.21
CA TRP A 142 11.41 -5.53 2.60
C TRP A 142 10.60 -4.90 1.44
N ARG A 143 10.50 -5.61 0.32
CA ARG A 143 9.63 -5.22 -0.81
C ARG A 143 8.61 -6.31 -1.08
N GLN A 144 9.09 -7.53 -1.44
CA GLN A 144 8.23 -8.59 -1.89
C GLN A 144 8.78 -9.95 -1.49
N TYR A 145 7.85 -10.84 -1.11
CA TYR A 145 8.11 -12.26 -0.87
C TYR A 145 6.98 -13.09 -1.46
N VAL A 146 7.28 -14.33 -1.84
CA VAL A 146 6.25 -15.30 -2.21
C VAL A 146 6.29 -16.44 -1.19
N ARG A 147 5.18 -16.64 -0.47
CA ARG A 147 5.05 -17.61 0.61
C ARG A 147 3.67 -18.25 0.59
N THR A 148 3.58 -19.51 1.00
CA THR A 148 2.30 -20.09 1.40
C THR A 148 1.90 -19.53 2.77
N VAL A 149 0.62 -19.69 3.12
CA VAL A 149 0.12 -19.19 4.41
C VAL A 149 0.85 -19.85 5.59
N ASP A 150 1.27 -21.10 5.48
CA ASP A 150 2.04 -21.82 6.52
C ASP A 150 3.46 -21.27 6.72
N GLN A 151 4.01 -20.60 5.72
CA GLN A 151 5.34 -19.99 5.76
C GLN A 151 5.34 -18.54 6.28
N LEU A 152 4.16 -17.94 6.53
CA LEU A 152 4.08 -16.55 6.97
C LEU A 152 4.70 -16.34 8.36
N ALA A 153 4.54 -17.31 9.29
CA ALA A 153 5.13 -17.21 10.62
C ALA A 153 6.66 -17.10 10.56
N GLU A 154 7.30 -17.93 9.76
CA GLU A 154 8.76 -17.90 9.55
C GLU A 154 9.19 -16.59 8.88
N LEU A 155 8.46 -16.15 7.86
CA LEU A 155 8.74 -14.87 7.19
C LEU A 155 8.65 -13.70 8.17
N PHE A 156 7.57 -13.57 8.93
CA PHE A 156 7.39 -12.48 9.88
C PHE A 156 8.47 -12.49 10.96
N ALA A 157 8.79 -13.65 11.51
CA ALA A 157 9.87 -13.82 12.48
C ALA A 157 11.23 -13.41 11.90
N SER A 158 11.53 -13.78 10.66
CA SER A 158 12.80 -13.42 9.99
C SER A 158 12.96 -11.91 9.78
N LEU A 159 11.83 -11.19 9.66
CA LEU A 159 11.78 -9.73 9.53
C LEU A 159 11.67 -9.00 10.86
N GLY A 160 11.62 -9.73 11.98
CA GLY A 160 11.43 -9.15 13.31
C GLY A 160 10.02 -8.57 13.53
N LEU A 161 9.03 -9.05 12.79
CA LEU A 161 7.63 -8.65 12.95
C LEU A 161 6.94 -9.51 13.99
N GLU A 162 6.15 -8.88 14.85
CA GLU A 162 5.33 -9.55 15.87
C GLU A 162 3.94 -9.95 15.33
N THR A 163 3.77 -9.96 14.02
CA THR A 163 2.50 -10.26 13.35
C THR A 163 2.09 -11.72 13.60
N ASP A 164 0.90 -11.92 14.14
CA ASP A 164 0.34 -13.25 14.36
C ASP A 164 -0.13 -13.87 13.03
N ALA A 165 0.59 -14.88 12.55
CA ALA A 165 0.30 -15.57 11.29
C ALA A 165 -1.06 -16.30 11.31
N ASP A 166 -1.49 -16.82 12.44
CA ASP A 166 -2.80 -17.49 12.58
C ASP A 166 -3.93 -16.47 12.44
N THR A 167 -3.76 -15.28 13.00
CA THR A 167 -4.70 -14.17 12.78
C THR A 167 -4.73 -13.72 11.32
N VAL A 168 -3.59 -13.67 10.64
CA VAL A 168 -3.53 -13.37 9.20
C VAL A 168 -4.26 -14.44 8.39
N ARG A 169 -4.04 -15.73 8.69
CA ARG A 169 -4.76 -16.84 8.06
C ARG A 169 -6.28 -16.66 8.22
N ALA A 170 -6.76 -16.48 9.45
CA ALA A 170 -8.18 -16.28 9.72
C ALA A 170 -8.75 -15.04 9.00
N THR A 171 -7.95 -13.98 8.88
CA THR A 171 -8.33 -12.77 8.14
C THR A 171 -8.53 -13.06 6.65
N ILE A 172 -7.63 -13.84 6.04
CA ILE A 172 -7.73 -14.26 4.63
C ILE A 172 -8.98 -15.14 4.44
N GLU A 173 -9.15 -16.17 5.27
CA GLU A 173 -10.29 -17.10 5.16
C GLU A 173 -11.65 -16.41 5.30
N ASN A 174 -11.77 -15.48 6.25
CA ASN A 174 -12.99 -14.69 6.44
C ASN A 174 -13.27 -13.78 5.23
N TYR A 175 -12.22 -13.15 4.68
CA TYR A 175 -12.33 -12.33 3.49
C TYR A 175 -12.78 -13.16 2.28
N ASP A 176 -12.09 -14.26 2.00
CA ASP A 176 -12.38 -15.13 0.86
C ASP A 176 -13.78 -15.75 0.94
N LYS A 177 -14.20 -16.17 2.14
CA LYS A 177 -15.55 -16.67 2.39
C LYS A 177 -16.61 -15.64 1.99
N ALA A 178 -16.45 -14.40 2.40
CA ALA A 178 -17.37 -13.32 2.06
C ALA A 178 -17.40 -13.05 0.55
N VAL A 179 -16.22 -13.03 -0.10
CA VAL A 179 -16.11 -12.85 -1.56
C VAL A 179 -16.83 -13.96 -2.32
N MET A 180 -16.66 -15.21 -1.92
CA MET A 180 -17.33 -16.36 -2.55
C MET A 180 -18.86 -16.31 -2.37
N ALA A 181 -19.34 -15.83 -1.22
CA ALA A 181 -20.76 -15.65 -0.94
C ALA A 181 -21.38 -14.43 -1.63
N GLY A 182 -20.59 -13.55 -2.23
CA GLY A 182 -21.04 -12.26 -2.75
C GLY A 182 -21.45 -11.28 -1.64
N GLU A 183 -20.87 -11.44 -0.45
CA GLU A 183 -21.17 -10.66 0.75
C GLU A 183 -20.02 -9.68 1.06
N GLN A 184 -20.28 -8.75 1.98
CA GLN A 184 -19.22 -7.87 2.49
C GLN A 184 -18.36 -8.62 3.52
N PRO A 185 -17.01 -8.47 3.45
CA PRO A 185 -16.13 -9.04 4.46
C PRO A 185 -16.47 -8.54 5.87
N GLU A 186 -16.29 -9.40 6.87
CA GLU A 186 -16.46 -9.03 8.26
C GLU A 186 -15.45 -7.95 8.67
N GLY A 187 -15.87 -7.02 9.51
CA GLY A 187 -15.06 -5.88 9.97
C GLY A 187 -15.05 -4.75 8.95
N VAL A 188 -14.02 -4.66 8.14
CA VAL A 188 -13.88 -3.59 7.13
C VAL A 188 -14.51 -4.04 5.81
N LYS A 189 -15.52 -3.29 5.38
CA LYS A 189 -16.17 -3.51 4.08
C LYS A 189 -15.17 -3.27 2.93
N LYS A 190 -15.42 -3.91 1.80
CA LYS A 190 -14.69 -3.65 0.56
C LYS A 190 -15.69 -3.42 -0.58
N THR A 191 -15.61 -2.26 -1.21
CA THR A 191 -16.59 -1.82 -2.21
C THR A 191 -16.62 -2.74 -3.44
N ASN A 192 -15.45 -3.23 -3.86
CA ASN A 192 -15.31 -4.13 -5.01
C ASN A 192 -14.41 -5.32 -4.68
N PRO A 193 -14.91 -6.34 -3.96
CA PRO A 193 -14.13 -7.56 -3.70
C PRO A 193 -14.11 -8.43 -4.97
N ASN A 194 -13.04 -8.35 -5.77
CA ASN A 194 -13.02 -8.99 -7.09
C ASN A 194 -12.28 -10.32 -7.14
N ALA A 195 -11.33 -10.56 -6.25
CA ALA A 195 -10.47 -11.72 -6.29
C ALA A 195 -10.31 -12.34 -4.92
N LEU A 196 -10.20 -13.66 -4.89
CA LEU A 196 -9.78 -14.40 -3.72
C LEU A 196 -8.27 -14.21 -3.48
N ILE A 197 -7.88 -14.27 -2.25
CA ILE A 197 -6.48 -14.40 -1.84
C ILE A 197 -6.04 -15.87 -1.93
N GLY A 198 -6.89 -16.80 -1.49
CA GLY A 198 -6.76 -18.22 -1.75
C GLY A 198 -7.18 -18.60 -3.17
N TYR A 199 -7.68 -19.81 -3.32
CA TYR A 199 -8.12 -20.37 -4.59
C TYR A 199 -9.47 -21.08 -4.43
N ALA A 200 -10.37 -20.89 -5.39
CA ALA A 200 -11.54 -21.73 -5.61
C ALA A 200 -11.83 -21.83 -7.12
N GLU A 201 -12.43 -22.92 -7.53
CA GLU A 201 -12.91 -23.07 -8.90
C GLU A 201 -14.13 -22.20 -9.15
N LYS A 202 -14.48 -22.00 -10.42
CA LYS A 202 -15.70 -21.30 -10.84
C LYS A 202 -16.53 -22.22 -11.71
N ASP A 203 -17.85 -22.09 -11.59
CA ASP A 203 -18.81 -22.72 -12.48
C ASP A 203 -18.79 -22.06 -13.88
N GLU A 204 -19.59 -22.61 -14.81
CA GLU A 204 -19.72 -22.10 -16.17
C GLU A 204 -20.28 -20.66 -16.22
N SER A 205 -20.98 -20.23 -15.17
CA SER A 205 -21.54 -18.88 -15.02
C SER A 205 -20.54 -17.90 -14.38
N GLY A 206 -19.36 -18.37 -13.92
CA GLY A 206 -18.33 -17.57 -13.29
C GLY A 206 -18.47 -17.38 -11.78
N ASN A 207 -19.43 -18.09 -11.14
CA ASN A 207 -19.57 -18.09 -9.68
C ASN A 207 -18.54 -19.02 -9.06
N TYR A 208 -18.03 -18.66 -7.89
CA TYR A 208 -17.11 -19.53 -7.14
C TYR A 208 -17.84 -20.77 -6.62
N LEU A 209 -17.12 -21.90 -6.59
CA LEU A 209 -17.53 -23.16 -6.00
C LEU A 209 -16.87 -23.30 -4.61
N PRO A 210 -17.57 -22.93 -3.51
CA PRO A 210 -16.99 -22.85 -2.17
C PRO A 210 -16.40 -24.17 -1.66
N GLU A 211 -16.91 -25.31 -2.12
CA GLU A 211 -16.42 -26.65 -1.76
C GLU A 211 -15.03 -26.95 -2.35
N THR A 212 -14.58 -26.18 -3.31
CA THR A 212 -13.25 -26.31 -3.93
C THR A 212 -12.24 -25.36 -3.30
N TYR A 213 -12.67 -24.55 -2.33
CA TYR A 213 -11.80 -23.56 -1.71
C TYR A 213 -10.60 -24.19 -1.00
N LYS A 214 -9.45 -23.59 -1.20
CA LYS A 214 -8.21 -23.92 -0.49
C LYS A 214 -7.38 -22.66 -0.27
N LEU A 215 -6.69 -22.62 0.85
CA LEU A 215 -5.65 -21.63 1.16
C LEU A 215 -4.29 -22.32 1.31
N ASP A 216 -4.28 -23.54 1.84
CA ASP A 216 -3.07 -24.34 2.02
C ASP A 216 -2.42 -24.65 0.67
N GLY A 217 -1.11 -24.42 0.61
CA GLY A 217 -0.32 -24.63 -0.61
C GLY A 217 -0.53 -23.56 -1.69
N VAL A 218 -1.41 -22.57 -1.47
CA VAL A 218 -1.55 -21.43 -2.38
C VAL A 218 -0.42 -20.45 -2.12
N GLU A 219 0.30 -20.07 -3.17
CA GLU A 219 1.34 -19.04 -3.10
C GLU A 219 0.70 -17.65 -2.99
N LEU A 220 1.09 -16.95 -1.96
CA LEU A 220 0.71 -15.57 -1.68
C LEU A 220 1.88 -14.66 -2.01
N ARG A 221 1.58 -13.54 -2.67
CA ARG A 221 2.51 -12.41 -2.77
C ARG A 221 2.34 -11.54 -1.54
N VAL A 222 3.42 -11.39 -0.79
CA VAL A 222 3.51 -10.57 0.42
C VAL A 222 4.34 -9.35 0.08
N ARG A 223 3.78 -8.14 0.13
CA ARG A 223 4.50 -6.91 -0.16
C ARG A 223 4.45 -5.95 1.01
N PHE A 224 5.55 -5.22 1.21
CA PHE A 224 5.67 -4.17 2.21
C PHE A 224 5.68 -2.82 1.54
N MET A 225 4.69 -2.01 1.84
CA MET A 225 4.48 -0.71 1.22
C MET A 225 4.16 0.34 2.27
N ALA A 226 4.29 1.59 1.90
CA ALA A 226 3.99 2.74 2.75
C ALA A 226 3.56 3.95 1.91
N PRO A 227 2.90 4.96 2.52
CA PRO A 227 2.63 6.22 1.86
C PRO A 227 3.92 6.97 1.52
N SER A 228 3.91 7.64 0.36
CA SER A 228 4.96 8.58 -0.03
C SER A 228 4.35 9.84 -0.66
N THR A 229 5.08 10.95 -0.70
CA THR A 229 4.58 12.16 -1.34
C THR A 229 4.52 11.99 -2.86
N HIS A 230 3.47 12.55 -3.46
CA HIS A 230 3.24 12.51 -4.89
C HIS A 230 2.66 13.85 -5.38
N HIS A 231 3.19 14.38 -6.48
CA HIS A 231 2.67 15.59 -7.16
C HIS A 231 2.73 15.45 -8.67
#